data_cf5b6d0e910843fed8185eec2ce5b196
#
_entry.id   cf5b6d0e910843fed8185eec2ce5b196
#
_cell.length_a   1.000
_cell.length_b   1.000
_cell.length_c   1.000
_cell.angle_alpha   90.00
_cell.angle_beta   90.00
_cell.angle_gamma   90.00
#
_symmetry.space_group_name_H-M   'P 1'
#
loop_
_entity.id
_entity.type
_entity.pdbx_description
1 polymer ?
#
loop_
_entity_poly.entity_id
_entity_poly.type
_entity_poly.pdbx_seq_one_letter_code
_entity_poly.pdbx_strand_id
1 'polypeptide(L)'
;FHGPAARNWTVCDRYFCSILAETYPNRFYMHSGATSKLHNSDSPTVTSLPTIWDALKAKGVSGNYYYSDIPFTAEYGAKYLGISLPFASFLLQAATGRLPAVSYIDPAFLGEGQGVSRDDHPLADIRNGQAFLNQIYDAVRNSPKYDSTLLVITYDEWGGFADHVAPGFAPISADEAKLGNDGRLGFRVPTVIIGPRARRGHVDHTHFDHTSILNMIVWRFGLTPFYTRANSSNNLAVALDFDGAADTTAAPAFDVPGGPFGEPCSLSSLLPGGASLAQVDAVARTRAAHLLEMQMLKNKALRFGYQVY
;
A
#
# COMPACT_ATOMS: atom_id res chain seq x y z
N PHE A 1 -1.46 -6.42 -15.23
CA PHE A 1 -1.02 -5.04 -14.97
C PHE A 1 0.49 -4.94 -14.80
N HIS A 2 1.11 -5.64 -13.83
CA HIS A 2 2.52 -5.47 -13.48
C HIS A 2 3.51 -5.65 -14.63
N GLY A 3 3.31 -6.66 -15.48
CA GLY A 3 4.21 -6.90 -16.61
C GLY A 3 4.29 -5.72 -17.59
N PRO A 4 3.16 -5.20 -18.12
CA PRO A 4 3.14 -3.98 -18.91
C PRO A 4 3.67 -2.76 -18.16
N ALA A 5 3.30 -2.57 -16.89
CA ALA A 5 3.75 -1.43 -16.10
C ALA A 5 5.28 -1.42 -15.94
N ALA A 6 5.89 -2.57 -15.62
CA ALA A 6 7.33 -2.69 -15.47
C ALA A 6 8.11 -2.40 -16.76
N ARG A 7 7.54 -2.73 -17.93
CA ARG A 7 8.18 -2.42 -19.22
C ARG A 7 8.08 -0.96 -19.63
N ASN A 8 7.12 -0.23 -19.11
CA ASN A 8 6.82 1.14 -19.54
C ASN A 8 7.21 2.21 -18.52
N TRP A 9 7.44 1.86 -17.26
CA TRP A 9 7.62 2.80 -16.17
C TRP A 9 8.85 2.50 -15.33
N THR A 10 9.09 3.26 -14.26
CA THR A 10 10.20 3.02 -13.33
C THR A 10 9.81 1.94 -12.32
N VAL A 11 10.60 0.88 -12.26
CA VAL A 11 10.51 -0.18 -11.25
C VAL A 11 11.59 0.05 -10.19
N CYS A 12 11.22 -0.01 -8.91
CA CYS A 12 12.16 0.02 -7.80
C CYS A 12 12.44 -1.42 -7.35
N ASP A 13 13.58 -2.00 -7.73
CA ASP A 13 13.90 -3.40 -7.45
C ASP A 13 14.50 -3.64 -6.06
N ARG A 14 14.72 -2.57 -5.29
CA ARG A 14 15.21 -2.61 -3.90
C ARG A 14 14.28 -1.86 -2.95
N TYR A 15 12.98 -2.02 -3.15
CA TYR A 15 11.97 -1.48 -2.26
C TYR A 15 11.55 -2.56 -1.26
N PHE A 16 11.75 -2.30 0.02
CA PHE A 16 11.53 -3.24 1.12
C PHE A 16 10.33 -2.85 1.97
N CYS A 17 9.65 -3.82 2.56
CA CYS A 17 8.71 -3.53 3.65
C CYS A 17 9.45 -2.86 4.82
N SER A 18 8.76 -2.03 5.57
CA SER A 18 9.40 -1.26 6.63
C SER A 18 9.71 -2.04 7.91
N ILE A 19 9.10 -3.19 8.07
CA ILE A 19 9.33 -4.11 9.20
C ILE A 19 9.08 -5.55 8.73
N LEU A 20 9.81 -6.51 9.30
CA LEU A 20 9.60 -7.94 9.07
C LEU A 20 8.38 -8.42 9.87
N ALA A 21 7.20 -8.00 9.46
CA ALA A 21 5.93 -8.27 10.11
C ALA A 21 4.77 -8.22 9.09
N GLU A 22 3.57 -8.45 9.57
CA GLU A 22 2.31 -8.53 8.83
C GLU A 22 1.83 -7.17 8.30
N THR A 23 0.62 -7.16 7.75
CA THR A 23 -0.08 -6.02 7.11
C THR A 23 -0.11 -4.76 7.99
N TYR A 24 -0.64 -4.84 9.23
CA TYR A 24 -0.88 -3.63 10.03
C TYR A 24 0.40 -2.93 10.47
N PRO A 25 1.44 -3.61 10.98
CA PRO A 25 2.72 -2.99 11.28
C PRO A 25 3.31 -2.24 10.09
N ASN A 26 3.30 -2.82 8.90
CA ASN A 26 3.80 -2.18 7.68
C ASN A 26 2.93 -1.00 7.25
N ARG A 27 1.60 -1.10 7.33
CA ARG A 27 0.68 0.00 7.02
C ARG A 27 0.80 1.16 7.99
N PHE A 28 1.12 0.91 9.26
CA PHE A 28 1.47 1.98 10.18
C PHE A 28 2.71 2.74 9.71
N TYR A 29 3.74 2.05 9.21
CA TYR A 29 4.89 2.73 8.60
C TYR A 29 4.51 3.56 7.37
N MET A 30 3.57 3.10 6.54
CA MET A 30 3.11 3.85 5.37
C MET A 30 2.43 5.18 5.73
N HIS A 31 1.82 5.28 6.90
CA HIS A 31 1.11 6.49 7.34
C HIS A 31 1.85 7.27 8.42
N SER A 32 2.55 6.58 9.32
CA SER A 32 3.15 7.15 10.53
C SER A 32 4.68 7.11 10.55
N GLY A 33 5.32 6.34 9.67
CA GLY A 33 6.76 6.15 9.68
C GLY A 33 7.26 5.42 10.94
N ALA A 34 6.36 4.78 11.69
CA ALA A 34 6.60 3.99 12.89
C ALA A 34 5.43 3.02 13.09
N THR A 35 5.59 2.02 13.96
CA THR A 35 4.50 1.10 14.32
C THR A 35 4.22 1.11 15.83
N SER A 36 2.97 0.85 16.20
CA SER A 36 2.53 0.67 17.59
C SER A 36 2.19 -0.78 17.93
N LYS A 37 2.41 -1.72 17.00
CA LYS A 37 2.19 -3.15 17.18
C LYS A 37 3.09 -3.96 16.25
N LEU A 38 3.34 -5.22 16.59
CA LEU A 38 4.16 -6.15 15.80
C LEU A 38 3.32 -7.17 15.03
N HIS A 39 2.09 -7.42 15.47
CA HIS A 39 1.15 -8.34 14.84
C HIS A 39 -0.19 -7.68 14.59
N ASN A 40 -0.92 -8.13 13.58
CA ASN A 40 -2.27 -7.65 13.29
C ASN A 40 -3.23 -7.87 14.46
N SER A 41 -3.06 -8.99 15.15
CA SER A 41 -3.86 -9.38 16.33
C SER A 41 -3.51 -8.62 17.63
N ASP A 42 -2.42 -7.86 17.64
CA ASP A 42 -2.01 -7.10 18.83
C ASP A 42 -3.03 -6.02 19.15
N SER A 43 -3.58 -6.09 20.32
CA SER A 43 -4.50 -5.13 20.95
C SER A 43 -5.60 -4.54 20.05
N PRO A 44 -6.86 -4.58 20.47
CA PRO A 44 -7.96 -3.91 19.76
C PRO A 44 -7.93 -2.39 19.91
N THR A 45 -6.95 -1.81 20.62
CA THR A 45 -6.85 -0.37 20.87
C THR A 45 -6.45 0.38 19.60
N VAL A 46 -6.93 1.63 19.49
CA VAL A 46 -6.50 2.55 18.45
C VAL A 46 -5.10 3.07 18.75
N THR A 47 -4.35 3.37 17.70
CA THR A 47 -3.05 4.01 17.83
C THR A 47 -3.19 5.53 17.95
N SER A 48 -2.25 6.15 18.69
CA SER A 48 -2.11 7.60 18.78
C SER A 48 -0.92 8.13 17.97
N LEU A 49 -0.29 7.30 17.15
CA LEU A 49 0.85 7.72 16.33
C LEU A 49 0.50 8.95 15.49
N PRO A 50 1.42 9.92 15.36
CA PRO A 50 1.28 10.99 14.39
C PRO A 50 1.34 10.41 12.97
N THR A 51 0.70 11.07 12.02
CA THR A 51 0.63 10.58 10.64
C THR A 51 0.96 11.66 9.63
N ILE A 52 1.16 11.25 8.40
CA ILE A 52 1.28 12.15 7.27
C ILE A 52 0.03 13.05 7.11
N TRP A 53 -1.15 12.54 7.46
CA TRP A 53 -2.41 13.31 7.41
C TRP A 53 -2.41 14.49 8.38
N ASP A 54 -1.82 14.31 9.57
CA ASP A 54 -1.65 15.41 10.54
C ASP A 54 -0.69 16.47 10.02
N ALA A 55 0.43 16.04 9.44
CA ALA A 55 1.44 16.94 8.89
C ALA A 55 0.90 17.73 7.68
N LEU A 56 0.17 17.08 6.78
CA LEU A 56 -0.51 17.73 5.65
C LEU A 56 -1.52 18.77 6.14
N LYS A 57 -2.39 18.39 7.09
CA LYS A 57 -3.38 19.28 7.69
C LYS A 57 -2.74 20.51 8.35
N ALA A 58 -1.67 20.30 9.12
CA ALA A 58 -0.94 21.39 9.78
C ALA A 58 -0.35 22.40 8.78
N LYS A 59 -0.03 21.96 7.55
CA LYS A 59 0.51 22.79 6.48
C LYS A 59 -0.57 23.35 5.54
N GLY A 60 -1.84 22.95 5.72
CA GLY A 60 -2.94 23.32 4.82
C GLY A 60 -2.88 22.64 3.45
N VAL A 61 -2.21 21.49 3.37
CA VAL A 61 -2.13 20.67 2.15
C VAL A 61 -3.26 19.65 2.16
N SER A 62 -4.01 19.56 1.06
CA SER A 62 -5.13 18.62 0.96
C SER A 62 -4.67 17.18 0.84
N GLY A 63 -5.36 16.27 1.51
CA GLY A 63 -5.11 14.84 1.45
C GLY A 63 -6.37 14.03 1.68
N ASN A 64 -6.55 12.94 0.94
CA ASN A 64 -7.62 11.98 1.14
C ASN A 64 -7.10 10.56 1.13
N TYR A 65 -7.77 9.72 1.90
CA TYR A 65 -7.63 8.28 1.89
C TYR A 65 -8.88 7.67 1.25
N TYR A 66 -8.69 6.84 0.23
CA TYR A 66 -9.78 6.18 -0.50
C TYR A 66 -9.73 4.69 -0.23
N TYR A 67 -10.90 4.08 -0.01
CA TYR A 67 -11.00 2.65 0.29
C TYR A 67 -12.16 2.00 -0.45
N SER A 68 -12.04 0.72 -0.73
CA SER A 68 -13.05 -0.02 -1.48
C SER A 68 -14.12 -0.65 -0.58
N ASP A 69 -13.72 -1.16 0.60
CA ASP A 69 -14.64 -1.81 1.54
C ASP A 69 -14.38 -1.43 3.01
N ILE A 70 -13.16 -1.63 3.55
CA ILE A 70 -12.81 -1.35 4.94
C ILE A 70 -11.65 -0.34 4.98
N PRO A 71 -11.77 0.78 5.70
CA PRO A 71 -10.68 1.74 5.80
C PRO A 71 -9.67 1.34 6.88
N PHE A 72 -8.38 1.18 6.52
CA PHE A 72 -7.31 0.99 7.49
C PHE A 72 -7.18 2.19 8.46
N THR A 73 -7.57 3.38 8.04
CA THR A 73 -7.58 4.58 8.91
C THR A 73 -8.41 4.42 10.18
N ALA A 74 -9.30 3.42 10.27
CA ALA A 74 -10.03 3.07 11.50
C ALA A 74 -9.09 2.60 12.62
N GLU A 75 -7.86 2.17 12.33
CA GLU A 75 -6.82 1.89 13.33
C GLU A 75 -6.41 3.13 14.14
N TYR A 76 -6.69 4.33 13.63
CA TYR A 76 -6.51 5.61 14.30
C TYR A 76 -7.81 6.17 14.93
N GLY A 77 -8.83 5.33 15.10
CA GLY A 77 -10.15 5.73 15.60
C GLY A 77 -10.91 6.61 14.60
N ALA A 78 -11.74 7.52 15.09
CA ALA A 78 -12.55 8.41 14.25
C ALA A 78 -11.76 9.59 13.64
N LYS A 79 -10.47 9.68 13.93
CA LYS A 79 -9.63 10.87 13.62
C LYS A 79 -9.66 11.26 12.12
N TYR A 80 -9.75 10.28 11.23
CA TYR A 80 -9.65 10.48 9.79
C TYR A 80 -10.96 10.24 9.02
N LEU A 81 -12.10 10.21 9.71
CA LEU A 81 -13.41 10.08 9.04
C LEU A 81 -13.61 11.08 7.90
N GLY A 82 -13.26 12.35 8.15
CA GLY A 82 -13.49 13.43 7.19
C GLY A 82 -12.64 13.39 5.92
N ILE A 83 -11.58 12.57 5.89
CA ILE A 83 -10.70 12.40 4.72
C ILE A 83 -10.77 10.98 4.14
N SER A 84 -11.49 10.05 4.80
CA SER A 84 -11.65 8.68 4.35
C SER A 84 -12.91 8.56 3.49
N LEU A 85 -12.71 8.37 2.20
CA LEU A 85 -13.75 8.42 1.18
C LEU A 85 -13.87 7.07 0.44
N PRO A 86 -15.04 6.73 -0.10
CA PRO A 86 -15.17 5.53 -0.93
C PRO A 86 -14.35 5.63 -2.22
N PHE A 87 -13.89 4.50 -2.74
CA PHE A 87 -13.11 4.42 -3.97
C PHE A 87 -13.81 5.10 -5.18
N ALA A 88 -15.15 5.07 -5.24
CA ALA A 88 -15.90 5.78 -6.28
C ALA A 88 -15.62 7.30 -6.28
N SER A 89 -15.35 7.90 -5.11
CA SER A 89 -14.96 9.31 -5.01
C SER A 89 -13.59 9.57 -5.65
N PHE A 90 -12.63 8.64 -5.51
CA PHE A 90 -11.36 8.73 -6.23
C PHE A 90 -11.56 8.76 -7.75
N LEU A 91 -12.36 7.84 -8.29
CA LEU A 91 -12.64 7.78 -9.74
C LEU A 91 -13.26 9.09 -10.25
N LEU A 92 -14.27 9.62 -9.53
CA LEU A 92 -14.90 10.88 -9.88
C LEU A 92 -13.92 12.07 -9.81
N GLN A 93 -13.12 12.14 -8.76
CA GLN A 93 -12.16 13.22 -8.58
C GLN A 93 -11.01 13.15 -9.59
N ALA A 94 -10.54 11.95 -9.95
CA ALA A 94 -9.57 11.76 -11.02
C ALA A 94 -10.12 12.22 -12.37
N ALA A 95 -11.33 11.78 -12.73
CA ALA A 95 -11.98 12.15 -14.00
C ALA A 95 -12.25 13.65 -14.13
N THR A 96 -12.47 14.35 -13.02
CA THR A 96 -12.74 15.80 -12.99
C THR A 96 -11.50 16.66 -12.68
N GLY A 97 -10.32 16.05 -12.53
CA GLY A 97 -9.07 16.75 -12.18
C GLY A 97 -9.10 17.39 -10.80
N ARG A 98 -9.84 16.82 -9.85
CA ARG A 98 -10.05 17.35 -8.49
C ARG A 98 -9.44 16.48 -7.39
N LEU A 99 -8.50 15.59 -7.73
CA LEU A 99 -7.76 14.86 -6.72
C LEU A 99 -7.04 15.83 -5.77
N PRO A 100 -6.99 15.53 -4.45
CA PRO A 100 -6.21 16.33 -3.53
C PRO A 100 -4.71 16.19 -3.80
N ALA A 101 -3.90 16.99 -3.13
CA ALA A 101 -2.45 16.99 -3.28
C ALA A 101 -1.83 15.63 -2.95
N VAL A 102 -2.39 14.90 -1.97
CA VAL A 102 -1.98 13.55 -1.60
C VAL A 102 -3.20 12.63 -1.54
N SER A 103 -3.11 11.50 -2.20
CA SER A 103 -4.14 10.44 -2.25
C SER A 103 -3.53 9.10 -1.87
N TYR A 104 -4.10 8.40 -0.89
CA TYR A 104 -3.85 6.97 -0.65
C TYR A 104 -5.07 6.19 -1.08
N ILE A 105 -4.87 5.02 -1.68
CA ILE A 105 -5.95 4.22 -2.24
C ILE A 105 -5.74 2.78 -1.81
N ASP A 106 -6.73 2.23 -1.12
CA ASP A 106 -6.75 0.83 -0.69
C ASP A 106 -7.75 -0.01 -1.48
N PRO A 107 -7.41 -1.28 -1.76
CA PRO A 107 -8.28 -2.25 -2.42
C PRO A 107 -9.43 -2.70 -1.51
N ALA A 108 -10.24 -3.62 -2.03
CA ALA A 108 -11.17 -4.40 -1.21
C ALA A 108 -10.42 -5.57 -0.57
N PHE A 109 -10.50 -5.65 0.76
CA PHE A 109 -9.90 -6.71 1.58
C PHE A 109 -10.87 -7.85 1.85
N LEU A 110 -12.18 -7.56 1.85
CA LEU A 110 -13.20 -8.58 2.09
C LEU A 110 -13.41 -9.46 0.86
N GLY A 111 -13.87 -10.68 1.09
CA GLY A 111 -14.23 -11.58 0.02
C GLY A 111 -13.11 -12.49 -0.48
N GLU A 112 -11.98 -12.57 0.20
CA GLU A 112 -10.91 -13.53 -0.13
C GLU A 112 -11.45 -14.97 -0.21
N GLY A 113 -12.27 -15.36 0.76
CA GLY A 113 -12.93 -16.68 0.79
C GLY A 113 -13.84 -16.97 -0.40
N GLN A 114 -14.30 -15.94 -1.10
CA GLN A 114 -15.11 -16.00 -2.31
C GLN A 114 -14.30 -15.69 -3.58
N GLY A 115 -12.98 -15.45 -3.46
CA GLY A 115 -12.10 -15.10 -4.57
C GLY A 115 -12.36 -13.73 -5.17
N VAL A 116 -12.98 -12.79 -4.45
CA VAL A 116 -13.37 -11.47 -4.97
C VAL A 116 -12.63 -10.30 -4.33
N SER A 117 -11.78 -10.54 -3.32
CA SER A 117 -10.89 -9.50 -2.79
C SER A 117 -9.93 -8.97 -3.88
N ARG A 118 -9.44 -7.75 -3.71
CA ARG A 118 -8.61 -7.05 -4.71
C ARG A 118 -7.23 -6.66 -4.21
N ASP A 119 -6.83 -7.21 -3.08
CA ASP A 119 -5.65 -6.86 -2.32
C ASP A 119 -4.39 -7.67 -2.67
N ASP A 120 -4.53 -8.66 -3.55
CA ASP A 120 -3.49 -9.62 -3.90
C ASP A 120 -2.95 -10.40 -2.68
N HIS A 121 -3.68 -10.42 -1.54
CA HIS A 121 -3.31 -11.24 -0.39
C HIS A 121 -3.21 -12.72 -0.81
N PRO A 122 -2.23 -13.49 -0.34
CA PRO A 122 -2.10 -14.91 -0.65
C PRO A 122 -3.43 -15.64 -0.42
N LEU A 123 -3.83 -16.47 -1.39
CA LEU A 123 -5.13 -17.17 -1.52
C LEU A 123 -6.22 -16.37 -2.25
N ALA A 124 -6.10 -15.07 -2.42
CA ALA A 124 -6.96 -14.30 -3.32
C ALA A 124 -6.66 -14.61 -4.79
N ASP A 125 -7.61 -14.34 -5.67
CA ASP A 125 -7.35 -14.36 -7.11
C ASP A 125 -6.65 -13.07 -7.52
N ILE A 126 -5.34 -13.12 -7.74
CA ILE A 126 -4.52 -11.94 -8.08
C ILE A 126 -4.99 -11.21 -9.34
N ARG A 127 -5.80 -11.84 -10.21
CA ARG A 127 -6.37 -11.16 -11.38
C ARG A 127 -7.31 -10.02 -10.96
N ASN A 128 -7.98 -10.13 -9.80
CA ASN A 128 -8.82 -9.05 -9.26
C ASN A 128 -7.98 -7.84 -8.86
N GLY A 129 -6.83 -8.05 -8.20
CA GLY A 129 -5.89 -6.97 -7.87
C GLY A 129 -5.31 -6.33 -9.13
N GLN A 130 -4.92 -7.13 -10.15
CA GLN A 130 -4.44 -6.61 -11.42
C GLN A 130 -5.50 -5.74 -12.13
N ALA A 131 -6.77 -6.15 -12.11
CA ALA A 131 -7.87 -5.36 -12.65
C ALA A 131 -8.07 -4.05 -11.86
N PHE A 132 -7.95 -4.09 -10.53
CA PHE A 132 -8.05 -2.92 -9.67
C PHE A 132 -6.91 -1.92 -9.92
N LEU A 133 -5.68 -2.39 -10.00
CA LEU A 133 -4.52 -1.56 -10.33
C LEU A 133 -4.67 -0.91 -11.70
N ASN A 134 -5.18 -1.65 -12.69
CA ASN A 134 -5.44 -1.09 -14.01
C ASN A 134 -6.54 -0.03 -13.98
N GLN A 135 -7.57 -0.20 -13.18
CA GLN A 135 -8.64 0.79 -13.01
C GLN A 135 -8.10 2.11 -12.42
N ILE A 136 -7.21 2.03 -11.42
CA ILE A 136 -6.53 3.19 -10.85
C ILE A 136 -5.64 3.86 -11.90
N TYR A 137 -4.82 3.08 -12.58
CA TYR A 137 -3.94 3.56 -13.64
C TYR A 137 -4.71 4.28 -14.74
N ASP A 138 -5.80 3.69 -15.22
CA ASP A 138 -6.65 4.30 -16.24
C ASP A 138 -7.30 5.60 -15.77
N ALA A 139 -7.75 5.65 -14.51
CA ALA A 139 -8.31 6.87 -13.93
C ALA A 139 -7.25 7.99 -13.86
N VAL A 140 -6.01 7.66 -13.49
CA VAL A 140 -4.91 8.64 -13.40
C VAL A 140 -4.44 9.08 -14.77
N ARG A 141 -4.14 8.15 -15.69
CA ARG A 141 -3.61 8.50 -17.03
C ARG A 141 -4.59 9.28 -17.89
N ASN A 142 -5.90 9.11 -17.67
CA ASN A 142 -6.96 9.85 -18.38
C ASN A 142 -7.40 11.11 -17.60
N SER A 143 -6.81 11.41 -16.45
CA SER A 143 -7.15 12.61 -15.68
C SER A 143 -6.70 13.88 -16.39
N PRO A 144 -7.50 14.95 -16.37
CA PRO A 144 -7.05 16.28 -16.86
C PRO A 144 -5.82 16.83 -16.12
N LYS A 145 -5.43 16.20 -15.01
CA LYS A 145 -4.26 16.56 -14.21
C LYS A 145 -3.11 15.54 -14.28
N TYR A 146 -3.15 14.63 -15.25
CA TYR A 146 -2.09 13.63 -15.44
C TYR A 146 -0.69 14.27 -15.46
N ASP A 147 -0.51 15.38 -16.18
CA ASP A 147 0.79 16.04 -16.35
C ASP A 147 1.41 16.55 -15.02
N SER A 148 0.63 16.62 -13.96
CA SER A 148 1.07 17.02 -12.62
C SER A 148 0.84 15.93 -11.56
N THR A 149 0.60 14.69 -11.99
CA THR A 149 0.29 13.56 -11.11
C THR A 149 1.43 12.54 -11.12
N LEU A 150 1.78 12.05 -9.95
CA LEU A 150 2.64 10.89 -9.76
C LEU A 150 1.83 9.79 -9.09
N LEU A 151 1.80 8.61 -9.70
CA LEU A 151 1.21 7.41 -9.13
C LEU A 151 2.32 6.48 -8.68
N VAL A 152 2.32 6.10 -7.40
CA VAL A 152 3.19 5.07 -6.83
C VAL A 152 2.34 3.88 -6.48
N ILE A 153 2.65 2.73 -7.03
CA ILE A 153 2.01 1.45 -6.71
C ILE A 153 3.02 0.62 -5.93
N THR A 154 2.64 0.19 -4.73
CA THR A 154 3.45 -0.68 -3.89
C THR A 154 2.55 -1.56 -3.03
N TYR A 155 3.11 -2.61 -2.45
CA TYR A 155 2.43 -3.47 -1.48
C TYR A 155 2.91 -3.14 -0.07
N ASP A 156 2.08 -3.40 0.91
CA ASP A 156 2.40 -3.18 2.32
C ASP A 156 3.39 -4.21 2.85
N GLU A 157 3.24 -5.50 2.44
CA GLU A 157 4.15 -6.55 2.86
C GLU A 157 4.27 -7.64 1.76
N TRP A 158 5.07 -8.66 1.99
CA TRP A 158 5.55 -9.63 0.97
C TRP A 158 4.65 -10.87 0.84
N GLY A 159 3.50 -10.95 1.50
CA GLY A 159 2.58 -12.09 1.43
C GLY A 159 3.11 -13.39 2.07
N GLY A 160 4.14 -13.30 2.91
CA GLY A 160 4.78 -14.48 3.52
C GLY A 160 5.71 -15.26 2.59
N PHE A 161 5.96 -14.78 1.38
CA PHE A 161 6.86 -15.43 0.41
C PHE A 161 8.32 -15.12 0.71
N ALA A 162 9.21 -16.09 0.51
CA ALA A 162 10.65 -15.89 0.64
C ALA A 162 11.20 -15.05 -0.51
N ASP A 163 12.24 -14.25 -0.21
CA ASP A 163 13.03 -13.52 -1.20
C ASP A 163 14.51 -13.92 -1.07
N HIS A 164 15.23 -13.96 -2.18
CA HIS A 164 16.67 -14.24 -2.20
C HIS A 164 17.53 -13.04 -1.79
N VAL A 165 16.95 -11.86 -1.62
CA VAL A 165 17.63 -10.67 -1.10
C VAL A 165 17.28 -10.49 0.37
N ALA A 166 18.27 -10.62 1.23
CA ALA A 166 18.09 -10.40 2.66
C ALA A 166 17.73 -8.94 2.94
N PRO A 167 16.69 -8.67 3.76
CA PRO A 167 16.38 -7.31 4.18
C PRO A 167 17.48 -6.74 5.08
N GLY A 168 17.66 -5.42 4.98
CA GLY A 168 18.56 -4.68 5.86
C GLY A 168 17.91 -4.31 7.20
N PHE A 169 18.53 -3.33 7.87
CA PHE A 169 18.04 -2.74 9.11
C PHE A 169 17.82 -1.24 8.92
N ALA A 170 16.86 -0.68 9.63
CA ALA A 170 16.58 0.75 9.67
C ALA A 170 16.37 1.22 11.12
N PRO A 171 16.65 2.49 11.43
CA PRO A 171 16.43 3.04 12.76
C PRO A 171 14.97 2.89 13.22
N ILE A 172 14.80 2.65 14.51
CA ILE A 172 13.51 2.56 15.19
C ILE A 172 13.48 3.54 16.36
N SER A 173 12.30 3.91 16.81
CA SER A 173 12.10 4.70 18.00
C SER A 173 12.32 3.86 19.27
N ALA A 174 12.52 4.53 20.41
CA ALA A 174 12.61 3.85 21.70
C ALA A 174 11.32 3.08 22.05
N ASP A 175 10.17 3.57 21.61
CA ASP A 175 8.89 2.89 21.88
C ASP A 175 8.72 1.64 21.01
N GLU A 176 9.16 1.66 19.76
CA GLU A 176 9.21 0.47 18.91
C GLU A 176 10.17 -0.60 19.46
N ALA A 177 11.33 -0.18 20.00
CA ALA A 177 12.27 -1.10 20.65
C ALA A 177 11.65 -1.78 21.89
N LYS A 178 10.84 -1.05 22.68
CA LYS A 178 10.09 -1.64 23.81
C LYS A 178 9.05 -2.67 23.39
N LEU A 179 8.49 -2.55 22.18
CA LEU A 179 7.59 -3.56 21.61
C LEU A 179 8.32 -4.83 21.17
N GLY A 180 9.66 -4.79 21.08
CA GLY A 180 10.46 -5.88 20.56
C GLY A 180 10.82 -5.77 19.07
N ASN A 181 10.55 -4.63 18.44
CA ASN A 181 11.04 -4.35 17.09
C ASN A 181 12.57 -4.25 17.12
N ASP A 182 13.24 -5.03 16.29
CA ASP A 182 14.71 -5.05 16.18
C ASP A 182 15.25 -4.15 15.05
N GLY A 183 14.37 -3.45 14.36
CA GLY A 183 14.71 -2.58 13.22
C GLY A 183 14.91 -3.31 11.89
N ARG A 184 14.68 -4.62 11.83
CA ARG A 184 14.80 -5.39 10.60
C ARG A 184 13.68 -5.00 9.64
N LEU A 185 14.06 -4.69 8.39
CA LEU A 185 13.11 -4.48 7.29
C LEU A 185 12.47 -5.81 6.88
N GLY A 186 11.30 -5.76 6.26
CA GLY A 186 10.71 -6.92 5.62
C GLY A 186 11.33 -7.20 4.24
N PHE A 187 10.88 -8.23 3.56
CA PHE A 187 11.33 -8.57 2.21
C PHE A 187 10.88 -7.52 1.19
N ARG A 188 11.43 -7.63 -0.04
CA ARG A 188 11.07 -6.71 -1.12
C ARG A 188 9.63 -6.90 -1.55
N VAL A 189 9.02 -5.77 -1.93
CA VAL A 189 7.69 -5.74 -2.56
C VAL A 189 7.76 -5.06 -3.92
N PRO A 190 6.93 -5.48 -4.89
CA PRO A 190 6.84 -4.81 -6.18
C PRO A 190 6.48 -3.33 -5.99
N THR A 191 7.29 -2.45 -6.58
CA THR A 191 7.02 -1.01 -6.55
C THR A 191 7.25 -0.40 -7.92
N VAL A 192 6.25 0.32 -8.43
CA VAL A 192 6.28 0.98 -9.73
C VAL A 192 5.91 2.45 -9.56
N ILE A 193 6.70 3.32 -10.18
CA ILE A 193 6.47 4.77 -10.21
C ILE A 193 6.02 5.16 -11.61
N ILE A 194 4.89 5.84 -11.72
CA ILE A 194 4.18 6.16 -12.95
C ILE A 194 3.86 7.65 -12.98
N GLY A 195 4.14 8.30 -14.10
CA GLY A 195 3.81 9.72 -14.31
C GLY A 195 4.86 10.45 -15.12
N PRO A 196 4.65 11.73 -15.43
CA PRO A 196 5.51 12.50 -16.32
C PRO A 196 6.95 12.71 -15.85
N ARG A 197 7.23 12.45 -14.57
CA ARG A 197 8.57 12.49 -13.98
C ARG A 197 9.18 11.11 -13.74
N ALA A 198 8.44 10.04 -13.99
CA ALA A 198 8.97 8.69 -13.95
C ALA A 198 9.78 8.40 -15.23
N ARG A 199 10.93 7.75 -15.08
CA ARG A 199 11.71 7.28 -16.24
C ARG A 199 11.00 6.11 -16.91
N ARG A 200 10.93 6.11 -18.23
CA ARG A 200 10.30 5.03 -19.01
C ARG A 200 11.21 3.81 -19.08
N GLY A 201 10.66 2.61 -18.84
CA GLY A 201 11.39 1.34 -18.96
C GLY A 201 12.66 1.29 -18.11
N HIS A 202 12.65 1.91 -16.95
CA HIS A 202 13.80 2.06 -16.07
C HIS A 202 13.71 1.20 -14.82
N VAL A 203 14.83 0.69 -14.36
CA VAL A 203 14.96 0.01 -13.06
C VAL A 203 15.81 0.87 -12.15
N ASP A 204 15.25 1.30 -11.03
CA ASP A 204 15.95 2.04 -9.99
C ASP A 204 16.42 1.09 -8.88
N HIS A 205 17.73 1.10 -8.60
CA HIS A 205 18.37 0.21 -7.64
C HIS A 205 18.61 0.86 -6.27
N THR A 206 18.05 2.05 -6.04
CA THR A 206 18.13 2.73 -4.75
C THR A 206 17.36 1.94 -3.70
N HIS A 207 17.93 1.82 -2.52
CA HIS A 207 17.28 1.17 -1.39
C HIS A 207 16.16 2.04 -0.84
N PHE A 208 14.92 1.57 -0.90
CA PHE A 208 13.72 2.24 -0.40
C PHE A 208 12.97 1.38 0.61
N ASP A 209 12.16 2.03 1.43
CA ASP A 209 11.11 1.42 2.24
C ASP A 209 9.86 2.32 2.24
N HIS A 210 8.80 1.97 2.99
CA HIS A 210 7.57 2.76 3.02
C HIS A 210 7.79 4.21 3.47
N THR A 211 8.79 4.45 4.33
CA THR A 211 9.11 5.80 4.77
C THR A 211 9.75 6.65 3.67
N SER A 212 10.22 6.04 2.59
CA SER A 212 10.73 6.75 1.40
C SER A 212 9.63 7.54 0.68
N ILE A 213 8.40 7.01 0.68
CA ILE A 213 7.20 7.73 0.17
C ILE A 213 6.90 8.91 1.09
N LEU A 214 6.93 8.71 2.42
CA LEU A 214 6.72 9.79 3.38
C LEU A 214 7.78 10.89 3.22
N ASN A 215 9.05 10.52 3.03
CA ASN A 215 10.13 11.46 2.77
C ASN A 215 9.89 12.29 1.49
N MET A 216 9.36 11.67 0.43
CA MET A 216 9.01 12.38 -0.79
C MET A 216 7.87 13.39 -0.53
N ILE A 217 6.83 13.01 0.20
CA ILE A 217 5.70 13.88 0.54
C ILE A 217 6.17 15.04 1.42
N VAL A 218 6.96 14.74 2.46
CA VAL A 218 7.54 15.73 3.39
C VAL A 218 8.38 16.77 2.61
N TRP A 219 9.27 16.29 1.75
CA TRP A 219 10.09 17.15 0.89
C TRP A 219 9.26 17.98 -0.08
N ARG A 220 8.32 17.34 -0.79
CA ARG A 220 7.51 18.00 -1.83
C ARG A 220 6.68 19.16 -1.30
N PHE A 221 6.15 19.03 -0.08
CA PHE A 221 5.24 20.02 0.52
C PHE A 221 5.89 20.83 1.65
N GLY A 222 7.17 20.65 1.92
CA GLY A 222 7.88 21.36 2.98
C GLY A 222 7.27 21.11 4.35
N LEU A 223 6.93 19.83 4.65
CA LEU A 223 6.35 19.43 5.93
C LEU A 223 7.44 19.27 6.98
N THR A 224 7.07 19.36 8.25
CA THR A 224 7.97 19.00 9.34
C THR A 224 8.00 17.47 9.49
N PRO A 225 9.17 16.83 9.45
CA PRO A 225 9.29 15.39 9.71
C PRO A 225 8.80 15.04 11.11
N PHE A 226 8.13 13.90 11.25
CA PHE A 226 7.47 13.47 12.49
C PHE A 226 7.80 12.02 12.89
N TYR A 227 8.75 11.37 12.21
CA TYR A 227 9.12 9.96 12.40
C TYR A 227 10.64 9.78 12.41
N THR A 228 11.10 8.68 13.00
CA THR A 228 12.52 8.41 13.25
C THR A 228 13.35 8.29 11.98
N ARG A 229 12.79 7.68 10.91
CA ARG A 229 13.51 7.40 9.67
C ARG A 229 13.61 8.58 8.70
N ALA A 230 13.09 9.75 9.05
CA ALA A 230 13.04 10.91 8.16
C ALA A 230 14.41 11.34 7.59
N ASN A 231 15.49 11.10 8.34
CA ASN A 231 16.85 11.45 7.93
C ASN A 231 17.71 10.25 7.51
N SER A 232 17.16 9.03 7.53
CA SER A 232 17.92 7.80 7.25
C SER A 232 17.38 7.00 6.06
N SER A 233 16.12 7.14 5.74
CA SER A 233 15.55 6.53 4.52
C SER A 233 15.75 7.43 3.32
N ASN A 234 16.05 6.85 2.17
CA ASN A 234 16.14 7.58 0.93
C ASN A 234 14.78 8.20 0.56
N ASN A 235 14.80 9.39 0.00
CA ASN A 235 13.61 10.03 -0.54
C ASN A 235 13.24 9.38 -1.88
N LEU A 236 12.01 8.89 -2.05
CA LEU A 236 11.59 8.24 -3.29
C LEU A 236 11.73 9.15 -4.53
N ALA A 237 11.75 10.46 -4.35
CA ALA A 237 11.95 11.43 -5.44
C ALA A 237 13.29 11.27 -6.17
N VAL A 238 14.28 10.58 -5.60
CA VAL A 238 15.58 10.34 -6.30
C VAL A 238 15.41 9.41 -7.50
N ALA A 239 14.36 8.60 -7.54
CA ALA A 239 14.01 7.76 -8.68
C ALA A 239 13.34 8.54 -9.84
N LEU A 240 12.98 9.82 -9.62
CA LEU A 240 12.35 10.67 -10.61
C LEU A 240 13.36 11.40 -11.50
N ASP A 241 12.92 11.81 -12.67
CA ASP A 241 13.70 12.62 -13.59
C ASP A 241 13.34 14.11 -13.45
N PHE A 242 14.28 14.90 -12.95
CA PHE A 242 14.17 16.36 -12.84
C PHE A 242 15.16 17.10 -13.75
N ASP A 243 16.04 16.37 -14.46
CA ASP A 243 17.09 16.96 -15.30
C ASP A 243 16.52 17.51 -16.63
N GLY A 244 15.42 16.95 -17.07
CA GLY A 244 14.72 17.33 -18.30
C GLY A 244 13.31 17.90 -18.10
N ALA A 245 12.63 18.15 -19.21
CA ALA A 245 11.21 18.43 -19.21
C ALA A 245 10.45 17.16 -18.77
N ALA A 246 9.27 17.35 -18.13
CA ALA A 246 8.40 16.23 -17.83
C ALA A 246 7.94 15.54 -19.13
N ASP A 247 7.94 14.21 -19.15
CA ASP A 247 7.40 13.43 -20.28
C ASP A 247 5.87 13.44 -20.22
N THR A 248 5.27 14.37 -20.96
CA THR A 248 3.80 14.49 -21.07
C THR A 248 3.22 13.68 -22.22
N THR A 249 4.01 12.80 -22.85
CA THR A 249 3.46 11.87 -23.83
C THR A 249 2.38 10.98 -23.20
N ALA A 250 1.38 10.65 -24.01
CA ALA A 250 0.25 9.85 -23.53
C ALA A 250 0.73 8.53 -22.88
N ALA A 251 0.29 8.29 -21.67
CA ALA A 251 0.56 7.03 -20.99
C ALA A 251 -0.11 5.86 -21.76
N PRO A 252 0.60 4.75 -22.03
CA PRO A 252 0.05 3.64 -22.80
C PRO A 252 -1.15 3.00 -22.08
N ALA A 253 -2.14 2.56 -22.84
CA ALA A 253 -3.20 1.70 -22.30
C ALA A 253 -2.66 0.28 -22.11
N PHE A 254 -3.11 -0.39 -21.06
CA PHE A 254 -2.79 -1.80 -20.86
C PHE A 254 -4.04 -2.65 -21.06
N ASP A 255 -3.88 -3.76 -21.77
CA ASP A 255 -4.93 -4.75 -21.93
C ASP A 255 -4.92 -5.69 -20.72
N VAL A 256 -5.67 -5.30 -19.68
CA VAL A 256 -5.84 -6.07 -18.46
C VAL A 256 -7.31 -6.41 -18.32
N PRO A 257 -7.69 -7.70 -18.33
CA PRO A 257 -9.07 -8.10 -18.17
C PRO A 257 -9.70 -7.54 -16.90
N GLY A 258 -10.88 -6.93 -17.02
CA GLY A 258 -11.64 -6.42 -15.86
C GLY A 258 -12.38 -7.56 -15.15
N GLY A 259 -12.22 -7.70 -13.84
CA GLY A 259 -12.95 -8.67 -13.04
C GLY A 259 -14.46 -8.39 -12.94
N PRO A 260 -15.16 -9.04 -12.00
CA PRO A 260 -14.56 -9.93 -10.99
C PRO A 260 -14.19 -11.30 -11.57
N PHE A 261 -13.03 -11.79 -11.11
CA PHE A 261 -12.64 -13.18 -11.29
C PHE A 261 -12.95 -13.88 -9.95
N GLY A 262 -13.55 -15.04 -9.96
CA GLY A 262 -14.22 -15.47 -8.76
C GLY A 262 -14.15 -16.94 -8.44
N GLU A 263 -12.97 -17.56 -8.51
CA GLU A 263 -12.83 -18.84 -7.85
C GLU A 263 -11.79 -18.75 -6.73
N PRO A 264 -12.22 -19.01 -5.48
CA PRO A 264 -11.24 -19.06 -4.39
C PRO A 264 -10.24 -20.18 -4.69
N CYS A 265 -8.96 -19.95 -4.47
CA CYS A 265 -7.97 -21.00 -4.48
C CYS A 265 -8.44 -22.14 -3.58
N SER A 266 -8.70 -23.32 -4.15
CA SER A 266 -8.96 -24.49 -3.32
C SER A 266 -7.68 -24.87 -2.58
N LEU A 267 -7.78 -25.30 -1.31
CA LEU A 267 -6.62 -25.77 -0.56
C LEU A 267 -5.89 -26.90 -1.29
N SER A 268 -6.62 -27.70 -2.07
CA SER A 268 -6.04 -28.75 -2.91
C SER A 268 -5.26 -28.24 -4.12
N SER A 269 -5.56 -27.04 -4.65
CA SER A 269 -4.80 -26.46 -5.76
C SER A 269 -3.52 -25.75 -5.33
N LEU A 270 -3.44 -25.34 -4.07
CA LEU A 270 -2.25 -24.68 -3.50
C LEU A 270 -1.10 -25.66 -3.24
N LEU A 271 -1.38 -26.94 -3.20
CA LEU A 271 -0.45 -27.97 -2.79
C LEU A 271 -0.43 -29.11 -3.83
N PRO A 272 0.05 -28.87 -5.06
CA PRO A 272 0.11 -29.90 -6.08
C PRO A 272 0.98 -31.08 -5.65
N GLY A 273 0.43 -32.30 -5.72
CA GLY A 273 1.22 -33.51 -5.77
C GLY A 273 1.81 -34.05 -4.47
N GLY A 274 1.14 -33.85 -3.31
CA GLY A 274 1.53 -34.57 -2.10
C GLY A 274 1.82 -33.71 -0.87
N ALA A 275 1.08 -32.61 -0.69
CA ALA A 275 1.16 -31.86 0.55
C ALA A 275 0.79 -32.69 1.75
N SER A 276 1.59 -32.60 2.80
CA SER A 276 1.27 -33.21 4.08
C SER A 276 0.02 -32.57 4.71
N LEU A 277 -0.72 -33.33 5.50
CA LEU A 277 -1.84 -32.79 6.27
C LEU A 277 -1.44 -31.57 7.10
N ALA A 278 -0.21 -31.54 7.62
CA ALA A 278 0.32 -30.40 8.38
C ALA A 278 0.44 -29.12 7.54
N GLN A 279 0.81 -29.21 6.26
CA GLN A 279 0.86 -28.07 5.35
C GLN A 279 -0.53 -27.55 5.00
N VAL A 280 -1.48 -28.45 4.73
CA VAL A 280 -2.89 -28.08 4.50
C VAL A 280 -3.47 -27.36 5.71
N ASP A 281 -3.21 -27.89 6.91
CA ASP A 281 -3.69 -27.32 8.16
C ASP A 281 -3.04 -25.95 8.47
N ALA A 282 -1.75 -25.77 8.15
CA ALA A 282 -1.08 -24.49 8.29
C ALA A 282 -1.70 -23.40 7.40
N VAL A 283 -1.95 -23.71 6.12
CA VAL A 283 -2.61 -22.79 5.17
C VAL A 283 -4.04 -22.45 5.63
N ALA A 284 -4.79 -23.44 6.09
CA ALA A 284 -6.15 -23.23 6.60
C ALA A 284 -6.17 -22.30 7.83
N ARG A 285 -5.21 -22.46 8.75
CA ARG A 285 -5.07 -21.58 9.91
C ARG A 285 -4.70 -20.15 9.52
N THR A 286 -3.75 -19.96 8.61
CA THR A 286 -3.38 -18.63 8.11
C THR A 286 -4.58 -17.90 7.51
N ARG A 287 -5.35 -18.60 6.66
CA ARG A 287 -6.57 -18.04 6.08
C ARG A 287 -7.61 -17.68 7.13
N ALA A 288 -7.84 -18.54 8.11
CA ALA A 288 -8.79 -18.27 9.20
C ALA A 288 -8.36 -17.07 10.05
N ALA A 289 -7.06 -16.91 10.33
CA ALA A 289 -6.50 -15.76 11.04
C ALA A 289 -6.73 -14.47 10.27
N HIS A 290 -6.40 -14.44 8.98
CA HIS A 290 -6.61 -13.26 8.13
C HIS A 290 -8.09 -12.85 8.06
N LEU A 291 -9.01 -13.78 7.88
CA LEU A 291 -10.44 -13.48 7.88
C LEU A 291 -10.92 -12.88 9.21
N LEU A 292 -10.39 -13.37 10.34
CA LEU A 292 -10.67 -12.82 11.65
C LEU A 292 -10.14 -11.39 11.80
N GLU A 293 -8.94 -11.12 11.34
CA GLU A 293 -8.30 -9.79 11.38
C GLU A 293 -9.10 -8.78 10.56
N MET A 294 -9.52 -9.15 9.35
CA MET A 294 -10.39 -8.31 8.51
C MET A 294 -11.74 -8.04 9.18
N GLN A 295 -12.33 -9.06 9.86
CA GLN A 295 -13.55 -8.85 10.62
C GLN A 295 -13.35 -7.92 11.83
N MET A 296 -12.20 -7.98 12.48
CA MET A 296 -11.85 -7.07 13.59
C MET A 296 -11.71 -5.63 13.08
N LEU A 297 -11.04 -5.41 11.95
CA LEU A 297 -10.91 -4.09 11.32
C LEU A 297 -12.28 -3.56 10.90
N LYS A 298 -13.13 -4.40 10.30
CA LYS A 298 -14.53 -4.07 9.96
C LYS A 298 -15.31 -3.59 11.17
N ASN A 299 -15.28 -4.34 12.26
CA ASN A 299 -15.98 -4.00 13.50
C ASN A 299 -15.46 -2.68 14.09
N LYS A 300 -14.14 -2.46 14.03
CA LYS A 300 -13.51 -1.22 14.46
C LYS A 300 -13.96 -0.03 13.59
N ALA A 301 -13.97 -0.19 12.28
CA ALA A 301 -14.45 0.84 11.34
C ALA A 301 -15.90 1.24 11.64
N LEU A 302 -16.80 0.26 11.78
CA LEU A 302 -18.20 0.49 12.14
C LEU A 302 -18.36 1.20 13.49
N ARG A 303 -17.58 0.78 14.49
CA ARG A 303 -17.60 1.40 15.83
C ARG A 303 -17.24 2.88 15.79
N PHE A 304 -16.33 3.29 14.91
CA PHE A 304 -15.90 4.68 14.78
C PHE A 304 -16.69 5.48 13.74
N GLY A 305 -17.74 4.89 13.15
CA GLY A 305 -18.65 5.57 12.25
C GLY A 305 -18.20 5.63 10.79
N TYR A 306 -17.22 4.82 10.39
CA TYR A 306 -16.89 4.66 8.96
C TYR A 306 -17.98 3.87 8.24
N GLN A 307 -18.19 4.21 6.98
CA GLN A 307 -18.97 3.37 6.10
C GLN A 307 -18.14 2.13 5.72
N VAL A 308 -18.80 0.99 5.61
CA VAL A 308 -18.20 -0.28 5.16
C VAL A 308 -19.06 -0.77 4.00
N TYR A 309 -18.44 -1.14 2.90
CA TYR A 309 -19.12 -1.49 1.64
C TYR A 309 -19.06 -2.99 1.37
#